data_a26b3328c56e9bc69299fddc5ac75ca3
#
_entry.id   a26b3328c56e9bc69299fddc5ac75ca3
#
_cell.length_a   1.000
_cell.length_b   1.000
_cell.length_c   1.000
_cell.angle_alpha   90.00
_cell.angle_beta   90.00
_cell.angle_gamma   90.00
#
_symmetry.space_group_name_H-M   'P 1'
#
loop_
_entity.id
_entity.type
_entity.pdbx_description
1 polymer ?
#
loop_
_entity_poly.entity_id
_entity_poly.type
_entity_poly.pdbx_seq_one_letter_code
_entity_poly.pdbx_strand_id
1 'polypeptide(L)'
;MLNVKDCPGFETFGADVQQAREAVKMSRRELAEKVGIDPRYLANIELCGTIPSVPVVMQLIRICKLPAERYFNPELLREDSEQRQRTSHKLQLCPEKYLPIVEGVIDGAIKLKDADD
;
A
#
# COMPACT_ATOMS: atom_id res chain seq x y z
N MET A 1 -9.88 3.87 21.20
CA MET A 1 -9.01 3.11 20.30
C MET A 1 -9.56 3.20 18.88
N LEU A 2 -8.71 3.49 17.91
CA LEU A 2 -9.15 3.62 16.53
C LEU A 2 -9.52 2.28 15.91
N ASN A 3 -10.50 2.32 15.02
CA ASN A 3 -10.98 1.16 14.30
C ASN A 3 -10.89 1.44 12.80
N VAL A 4 -10.87 0.39 11.98
CA VAL A 4 -10.82 0.54 10.52
C VAL A 4 -11.96 1.39 9.97
N LYS A 5 -13.08 1.47 10.66
CA LYS A 5 -14.22 2.33 10.28
C LYS A 5 -13.84 3.81 10.32
N ASP A 6 -12.87 4.18 11.15
CA ASP A 6 -12.45 5.57 11.33
C ASP A 6 -11.27 5.93 10.43
N CYS A 7 -10.70 4.96 9.74
CA CYS A 7 -9.48 5.14 8.95
C CYS A 7 -9.68 4.61 7.54
N PRO A 8 -10.23 5.42 6.61
CA PRO A 8 -10.39 4.98 5.22
C PRO A 8 -9.07 4.47 4.65
N GLY A 9 -9.13 3.35 3.95
CA GLY A 9 -7.95 2.68 3.40
C GLY A 9 -7.47 1.49 4.22
N PHE A 10 -7.90 1.38 5.49
CA PHE A 10 -7.47 0.30 6.37
C PHE A 10 -8.50 -0.82 6.54
N GLU A 11 -9.58 -0.79 5.77
CA GLU A 11 -10.70 -1.72 5.92
C GLU A 11 -10.27 -3.19 5.83
N THR A 12 -9.29 -3.50 5.00
CA THR A 12 -8.81 -4.87 4.81
C THR A 12 -7.51 -5.17 5.54
N PHE A 13 -6.98 -4.22 6.31
CA PHE A 13 -5.65 -4.36 6.92
C PHE A 13 -5.54 -5.63 7.77
N GLY A 14 -6.48 -5.84 8.68
CA GLY A 14 -6.46 -7.02 9.56
C GLY A 14 -6.54 -8.33 8.79
N ALA A 15 -7.43 -8.41 7.82
CA ALA A 15 -7.58 -9.60 6.97
C ALA A 15 -6.30 -9.85 6.15
N ASP A 16 -5.67 -8.78 5.66
CA ASP A 16 -4.44 -8.89 4.88
C ASP A 16 -3.28 -9.40 5.75
N VAL A 17 -3.18 -8.92 7.00
CA VAL A 17 -2.20 -9.41 7.96
C VAL A 17 -2.42 -10.91 8.22
N GLN A 18 -3.65 -11.31 8.48
CA GLN A 18 -3.98 -12.71 8.73
C GLN A 18 -3.62 -13.58 7.53
N GLN A 19 -4.00 -13.16 6.34
CA GLN A 19 -3.73 -13.92 5.12
C GLN A 19 -2.24 -14.06 4.86
N ALA A 20 -1.47 -12.98 5.02
CA ALA A 20 -0.02 -13.01 4.85
C ALA A 20 0.65 -13.94 5.88
N ARG A 21 0.19 -13.87 7.13
CA ARG A 21 0.69 -14.72 8.20
C ARG A 21 0.43 -16.21 7.91
N GLU A 22 -0.79 -16.53 7.51
CA GLU A 22 -1.19 -17.91 7.21
C GLU A 22 -0.46 -18.45 5.98
N ALA A 23 -0.18 -17.60 4.99
CA ALA A 23 0.52 -17.99 3.78
C ALA A 23 1.93 -18.53 4.07
N VAL A 24 2.58 -18.03 5.12
CA VAL A 24 3.90 -18.52 5.54
C VAL A 24 3.80 -19.48 6.73
N LYS A 25 2.59 -19.93 7.07
CA LYS A 25 2.31 -20.88 8.14
C LYS A 25 2.82 -20.42 9.51
N MET A 26 2.69 -19.14 9.76
CA MET A 26 3.09 -18.52 11.03
C MET A 26 1.88 -18.40 11.95
N SER A 27 2.04 -18.75 13.23
CA SER A 27 0.96 -18.59 14.22
C SER A 27 0.85 -17.12 14.64
N ARG A 28 -0.30 -16.75 15.22
CA ARG A 28 -0.46 -15.41 15.82
C ARG A 28 0.57 -15.15 16.89
N ARG A 29 0.85 -16.17 17.70
CA ARG A 29 1.86 -16.06 18.76
C ARG A 29 3.22 -15.71 18.18
N GLU A 30 3.62 -16.39 17.10
CA GLU A 30 4.90 -16.14 16.44
C GLU A 30 4.98 -14.73 15.87
N LEU A 31 3.93 -14.28 15.19
CA LEU A 31 3.92 -12.93 14.63
C LEU A 31 3.89 -11.87 15.73
N ALA A 32 3.06 -12.07 16.76
CA ALA A 32 2.98 -11.15 17.89
C ALA A 32 4.33 -11.02 18.58
N GLU A 33 5.05 -12.13 18.74
CA GLU A 33 6.38 -12.13 19.33
C GLU A 33 7.37 -11.32 18.50
N LYS A 34 7.32 -11.46 17.18
CA LYS A 34 8.20 -10.70 16.26
C LYS A 34 7.92 -9.20 16.32
N VAL A 35 6.67 -8.83 16.51
CA VAL A 35 6.26 -7.42 16.56
C VAL A 35 6.41 -6.84 17.97
N GLY A 36 6.43 -7.70 19.00
CA GLY A 36 6.52 -7.26 20.40
C GLY A 36 5.17 -6.85 20.97
N ILE A 37 4.10 -7.51 20.54
CA ILE A 37 2.75 -7.25 21.07
C ILE A 37 2.13 -8.52 21.63
N ASP A 38 1.06 -8.35 22.41
CA ASP A 38 0.29 -9.47 22.94
C ASP A 38 -0.47 -10.18 21.82
N PRO A 39 -0.51 -11.51 21.79
CA PRO A 39 -1.29 -12.24 20.79
C PRO A 39 -2.77 -11.87 20.75
N ARG A 40 -3.37 -11.48 21.88
CA ARG A 40 -4.76 -11.02 21.92
C ARG A 40 -4.92 -9.71 21.16
N TYR A 41 -3.94 -8.83 21.29
CA TYR A 41 -3.94 -7.56 20.56
C TYR A 41 -3.88 -7.82 19.05
N LEU A 42 -3.01 -8.75 18.64
CA LEU A 42 -2.94 -9.15 17.22
C LEU A 42 -4.26 -9.76 16.75
N ALA A 43 -4.90 -10.59 17.57
CA ALA A 43 -6.20 -11.15 17.22
C ALA A 43 -7.24 -10.06 17.01
N ASN A 44 -7.25 -9.02 17.83
CA ASN A 44 -8.15 -7.89 17.68
C ASN A 44 -7.86 -7.12 16.38
N ILE A 45 -6.61 -6.99 16.01
CA ILE A 45 -6.23 -6.35 14.73
C ILE A 45 -6.76 -7.17 13.56
N GLU A 46 -6.56 -8.48 13.58
CA GLU A 46 -6.95 -9.36 12.47
C GLU A 46 -8.46 -9.55 12.37
N LEU A 47 -9.16 -9.63 13.48
CA LEU A 47 -10.55 -10.06 13.50
C LEU A 47 -11.56 -8.96 13.84
N CYS A 48 -11.15 -7.95 14.60
CA CYS A 48 -12.06 -6.94 15.13
C CYS A 48 -11.88 -5.56 14.52
N GLY A 49 -10.98 -5.39 13.57
CA GLY A 49 -10.76 -4.11 12.90
C GLY A 49 -10.04 -3.08 13.76
N THR A 50 -9.39 -3.49 14.84
CA THR A 50 -8.59 -2.58 15.66
C THR A 50 -7.40 -2.06 14.87
N ILE A 51 -7.19 -0.73 14.87
CA ILE A 51 -6.02 -0.10 14.26
C ILE A 51 -4.94 0.02 15.34
N PRO A 52 -3.77 -0.61 15.14
CA PRO A 52 -2.68 -0.49 16.11
C PRO A 52 -1.98 0.86 16.03
N SER A 53 -1.05 1.10 16.95
CA SER A 53 -0.19 2.29 16.90
C SER A 53 0.65 2.29 15.63
N VAL A 54 1.13 3.47 15.21
CA VAL A 54 1.94 3.62 14.00
C VAL A 54 3.16 2.68 14.02
N PRO A 55 3.95 2.58 15.11
CA PRO A 55 5.08 1.65 15.13
C PRO A 55 4.69 0.19 14.86
N VAL A 56 3.54 -0.25 15.39
CA VAL A 56 3.06 -1.61 15.17
C VAL A 56 2.60 -1.80 13.72
N VAL A 57 1.90 -0.82 13.16
CA VAL A 57 1.51 -0.83 11.75
C VAL A 57 2.74 -0.99 10.86
N MET A 58 3.79 -0.22 11.12
CA MET A 58 5.04 -0.28 10.35
C MET A 58 5.68 -1.66 10.42
N GLN A 59 5.72 -2.24 11.61
CA GLN A 59 6.27 -3.59 11.81
C GLN A 59 5.48 -4.64 11.05
N LEU A 60 4.15 -4.59 11.15
CA LEU A 60 3.29 -5.54 10.46
C LEU A 60 3.44 -5.44 8.94
N ILE A 61 3.49 -4.22 8.41
CA ILE A 61 3.69 -4.00 6.98
C ILE A 61 5.01 -4.59 6.52
N ARG A 62 6.08 -4.39 7.28
CA ARG A 62 7.41 -4.89 6.92
C ARG A 62 7.49 -6.42 7.01
N ILE A 63 7.03 -6.99 8.11
CA ILE A 63 7.11 -8.44 8.35
C ILE A 63 6.22 -9.20 7.39
N CYS A 64 4.99 -8.72 7.18
CA CYS A 64 4.01 -9.34 6.30
C CYS A 64 4.17 -8.94 4.83
N LYS A 65 5.11 -8.04 4.53
CA LYS A 65 5.38 -7.54 3.18
C LYS A 65 4.13 -6.99 2.50
N LEU A 66 3.36 -6.20 3.25
CA LEU A 66 2.14 -5.60 2.73
C LEU A 66 2.46 -4.31 1.97
N PRO A 67 1.67 -3.97 0.94
CA PRO A 67 1.87 -2.73 0.20
C PRO A 67 1.37 -1.54 1.02
N ALA A 68 2.29 -0.77 1.61
CA ALA A 68 1.96 0.35 2.49
C ALA A 68 1.03 1.37 1.83
N GLU A 69 1.26 1.68 0.55
CA GLU A 69 0.46 2.66 -0.17
C GLU A 69 -1.02 2.31 -0.22
N ARG A 70 -1.35 1.03 -0.22
CA ARG A 70 -2.72 0.55 -0.24
C ARG A 70 -3.54 1.11 0.94
N TYR A 71 -2.88 1.26 2.08
CA TYR A 71 -3.54 1.69 3.31
C TYR A 71 -3.48 3.19 3.53
N PHE A 72 -2.37 3.80 3.18
CA PHE A 72 -2.12 5.22 3.46
C PHE A 72 -2.58 6.15 2.34
N ASN A 73 -2.53 5.70 1.08
CA ASN A 73 -2.93 6.50 -0.07
C ASN A 73 -3.64 5.60 -1.10
N PRO A 74 -4.84 5.08 -0.75
CA PRO A 74 -5.54 4.15 -1.65
C PRO A 74 -5.87 4.77 -3.01
N GLU A 75 -6.01 6.08 -3.10
CA GLU A 75 -6.28 6.76 -4.36
C GLU A 75 -5.10 6.71 -5.32
N LEU A 76 -3.89 6.41 -4.84
CA LEU A 76 -2.73 6.24 -5.71
C LEU A 76 -2.70 4.85 -6.37
N LEU A 77 -3.52 3.92 -5.90
CA LEU A 77 -3.61 2.57 -6.42
C LEU A 77 -4.77 2.43 -7.41
N ARG A 78 -5.00 3.47 -8.23
CA ARG A 78 -5.99 3.40 -9.29
C ARG A 78 -5.63 2.30 -10.28
N GLU A 79 -6.66 1.60 -10.78
CA GLU A 79 -6.45 0.70 -11.91
C GLU A 79 -6.08 1.54 -13.11
N ASP A 80 -4.84 1.45 -13.53
CA ASP A 80 -4.37 2.16 -14.72
C ASP A 80 -4.91 1.48 -15.97
N SER A 81 -5.23 2.32 -16.98
CA SER A 81 -5.58 1.80 -18.29
C SER A 81 -4.42 1.00 -18.88
N GLU A 82 -4.73 0.12 -19.85
CA GLU A 82 -3.69 -0.63 -20.55
C GLU A 82 -2.63 0.29 -21.16
N GLN A 83 -3.07 1.41 -21.71
CA GLN A 83 -2.14 2.39 -22.30
C GLN A 83 -1.22 2.97 -21.24
N ARG A 84 -1.77 3.32 -20.06
CA ARG A 84 -0.94 3.85 -18.97
C ARG A 84 0.07 2.82 -18.49
N GLN A 85 -0.34 1.56 -18.39
CA GLN A 85 0.56 0.47 -17.98
C GLN A 85 1.69 0.30 -18.99
N ARG A 86 1.38 0.30 -20.29
CA ARG A 86 2.40 0.21 -21.36
C ARG A 86 3.36 1.38 -21.31
N THR A 87 2.82 2.59 -21.12
CA THR A 87 3.62 3.81 -21.09
C THR A 87 4.56 3.82 -19.89
N SER A 88 4.06 3.40 -18.71
CA SER A 88 4.89 3.29 -17.52
C SER A 88 6.02 2.28 -17.71
N HIS A 89 5.74 1.15 -18.36
CA HIS A 89 6.75 0.15 -18.64
C HIS A 89 7.82 0.70 -19.58
N LYS A 90 7.41 1.37 -20.65
CA LYS A 90 8.34 2.00 -21.60
C LYS A 90 9.20 3.06 -20.93
N LEU A 91 8.60 3.81 -19.99
CA LEU A 91 9.34 4.81 -19.23
C LEU A 91 10.47 4.17 -18.41
N GLN A 92 10.22 3.02 -17.82
CA GLN A 92 11.24 2.29 -17.06
C GLN A 92 12.39 1.83 -17.94
N LEU A 93 12.12 1.54 -19.20
CA LEU A 93 13.13 1.11 -20.18
C LEU A 93 13.88 2.28 -20.82
N CYS A 94 13.39 3.49 -20.61
CA CYS A 94 13.99 4.68 -21.24
C CYS A 94 15.32 5.03 -20.56
N PRO A 95 16.41 5.22 -21.33
CA PRO A 95 17.68 5.64 -20.74
C PRO A 95 17.57 6.99 -20.03
N GLU A 96 18.29 7.13 -18.93
CA GLU A 96 18.28 8.35 -18.11
C GLU A 96 18.57 9.62 -18.92
N LYS A 97 19.49 9.54 -19.86
CA LYS A 97 19.90 10.72 -20.66
C LYS A 97 18.78 11.29 -21.51
N TYR A 98 17.72 10.50 -21.80
CA TYR A 98 16.60 10.95 -22.60
C TYR A 98 15.38 11.36 -21.78
N LEU A 99 15.41 11.16 -20.47
CA LEU A 99 14.28 11.50 -19.61
C LEU A 99 13.87 12.97 -19.68
N PRO A 100 14.79 13.95 -19.83
CA PRO A 100 14.35 15.35 -19.96
C PRO A 100 13.42 15.58 -21.15
N ILE A 101 13.62 14.84 -22.25
CA ILE A 101 12.75 14.94 -23.43
C ILE A 101 11.37 14.40 -23.10
N VAL A 102 11.31 13.24 -22.45
CA VAL A 102 10.07 12.60 -22.03
C VAL A 102 9.30 13.49 -21.07
N GLU A 103 9.99 14.04 -20.07
CA GLU A 103 9.40 14.94 -19.09
C GLU A 103 8.80 16.17 -19.76
N GLY A 104 9.48 16.75 -20.75
CA GLY A 104 8.97 17.89 -21.51
C GLY A 104 7.68 17.57 -22.25
N VAL A 105 7.59 16.36 -22.84
CA VAL A 105 6.36 15.94 -23.53
C VAL A 105 5.22 15.78 -22.55
N ILE A 106 5.48 15.18 -21.40
CA ILE A 106 4.48 15.01 -20.35
C ILE A 106 3.98 16.36 -19.85
N ASP A 107 4.90 17.31 -19.60
CA ASP A 107 4.53 18.66 -19.17
C ASP A 107 3.63 19.34 -20.21
N GLY A 108 3.93 19.18 -21.49
CA GLY A 108 3.11 19.70 -22.57
C GLY A 108 1.72 19.08 -22.58
N ALA A 109 1.62 17.78 -22.37
CA ALA A 109 0.35 17.08 -22.33
C ALA A 109 -0.50 17.52 -21.14
N ILE A 110 0.14 17.76 -19.98
CA ILE A 110 -0.56 18.26 -18.79
C ILE A 110 -1.15 19.63 -19.05
N LYS A 111 -0.43 20.51 -19.75
CA LYS A 111 -0.93 21.85 -20.10
C LYS A 111 -2.15 21.80 -21.02
N LEU A 112 -2.25 20.78 -21.86
CA LEU A 112 -3.40 20.62 -22.74
C LEU A 112 -4.68 20.36 -21.93
N LYS A 113 -4.58 19.71 -20.78
CA LYS A 113 -5.72 19.51 -19.89
C LYS A 113 -6.32 20.87 -19.47
N ASP A 114 -5.46 21.82 -19.14
CA ASP A 114 -5.92 23.15 -18.71
C ASP A 114 -6.57 23.92 -19.86
N ALA A 115 -6.12 23.69 -21.08
CA ALA A 115 -6.69 24.34 -22.27
C ALA A 115 -8.06 23.76 -22.65
N ASP A 116 -8.32 22.49 -22.35
CA ASP A 116 -9.57 21.79 -22.65
C ASP A 116 -10.67 22.09 -21.64
N ASP A 117 -10.30 22.60 -20.49
CA ASP A 117 -11.25 23.02 -19.46
C ASP A 117 -11.70 24.45 -19.70
#